data_c5c7b63ef0685154a5892a06d13412d2
#
_entry.id   c5c7b63ef0685154a5892a06d13412d2
#
_cell.length_a   1.000
_cell.length_b   1.000
_cell.length_c   1.000
_cell.angle_alpha   90.00
_cell.angle_beta   90.00
_cell.angle_gamma   90.00
#
_symmetry.space_group_name_H-M   'P 1'
#
loop_
_entity.id
_entity.type
_entity.pdbx_description
1 polymer ?
#
loop_
_entity_poly.entity_id
_entity_poly.type
_entity_poly.pdbx_seq_one_letter_code
_entity_poly.pdbx_strand_id
1 'polypeptide(L)'
;MFYNIQVDVNGEHLFFVDKNVLADYSNQVSKLLAKTNNNATLVFNGFPGGAESFELVTRFCYNNGTIDITPSNIFLLHSGGTFMEITTLIKQTELYLEGIHCWTWSEFINGLKQCHILYPFMNNSPVFQDFLNTLLGNLTVPSYESSSCPSSSNSSSFLFSSSDNSTKGSRSNTFVDYWKFDDLSFLNLDLFQNLIKSMISLHMHHPRISSFIFHFQKSKFFLCSSHDQKCKIAETNINLLSLLNGSTFSCRSLLDAFGMSLSLNLRTNERSKLETFLGSRLDEFTINDLLVRGEKKVAFDVDLVLRLIKHFLLERRINGLLVHQVKKVGLLIDLFMLEVAPDRFLKPSKFLALAMALPDISRQSHDRLYNAINLYLEVHRGLSEEHNTKLWSVLDLNKLSSMVKMRLNIAKNGNTRLLHFVKQNHVKGRVYNGNRVSRRVINTTENKRQGMKASQDTPKFVSKKSRMLDPCNAKSLPRLCH
;
A
#
# COMPACT_ATOMS: atom_id res chain seq x y z
N MET A 1 45.91 -14.41 -32.55
CA MET A 1 44.64 -13.74 -32.80
C MET A 1 44.97 -12.26 -32.98
N PHE A 2 44.70 -11.67 -34.13
CA PHE A 2 44.91 -10.24 -34.36
C PHE A 2 43.57 -9.55 -34.04
N TYR A 3 43.49 -8.82 -32.94
CA TYR A 3 42.35 -7.99 -32.60
C TYR A 3 42.37 -6.74 -33.51
N ASN A 4 41.33 -6.57 -34.31
CA ASN A 4 41.30 -5.53 -35.35
C ASN A 4 40.55 -4.26 -34.94
N ILE A 5 39.76 -4.31 -33.85
CA ILE A 5 38.98 -3.19 -33.41
C ILE A 5 38.80 -3.17 -31.89
N GLN A 6 38.75 -1.99 -31.35
CA GLN A 6 38.40 -1.75 -29.94
C GLN A 6 36.92 -1.42 -29.81
N VAL A 7 36.26 -2.03 -28.85
CA VAL A 7 34.84 -1.80 -28.54
C VAL A 7 34.72 -1.31 -27.11
N ASP A 8 34.16 -0.14 -26.94
CA ASP A 8 33.82 0.43 -25.65
C ASP A 8 32.33 0.12 -25.35
N VAL A 9 32.07 -0.54 -24.24
CA VAL A 9 30.73 -0.88 -23.76
C VAL A 9 30.37 -0.02 -22.57
N ASN A 10 29.44 0.91 -22.75
CA ASN A 10 28.90 1.82 -21.76
C ASN A 10 29.92 2.76 -21.08
N GLY A 11 31.11 2.94 -21.68
CA GLY A 11 32.20 3.73 -21.06
C GLY A 11 32.87 3.04 -19.85
N GLU A 12 32.52 1.78 -19.58
CA GLU A 12 33.02 1.04 -18.41
C GLU A 12 34.03 -0.03 -18.76
N HIS A 13 33.86 -0.70 -19.92
CA HIS A 13 34.68 -1.83 -20.34
C HIS A 13 35.10 -1.73 -21.79
N LEU A 14 36.40 -2.02 -22.04
CA LEU A 14 37.02 -2.07 -23.36
C LEU A 14 37.28 -3.51 -23.78
N PHE A 15 36.74 -3.86 -24.95
CA PHE A 15 36.96 -5.18 -25.56
C PHE A 15 37.79 -5.04 -26.84
N PHE A 16 38.69 -5.98 -27.05
CA PHE A 16 39.46 -6.10 -28.28
C PHE A 16 38.97 -7.32 -29.06
N VAL A 17 38.38 -7.08 -30.21
CA VAL A 17 37.67 -8.12 -30.98
C VAL A 17 38.03 -8.05 -32.46
N ASP A 18 37.80 -9.16 -33.17
CA ASP A 18 37.88 -9.18 -34.62
C ASP A 18 36.61 -8.58 -35.23
N LYS A 19 36.77 -7.48 -35.98
CA LYS A 19 35.67 -6.79 -36.63
C LYS A 19 34.88 -7.66 -37.64
N ASN A 20 35.59 -8.57 -38.34
CA ASN A 20 34.95 -9.43 -39.35
C ASN A 20 34.02 -10.43 -38.66
N VAL A 21 34.51 -11.09 -37.58
CA VAL A 21 33.72 -12.05 -36.81
C VAL A 21 32.43 -11.41 -36.28
N LEU A 22 32.49 -10.17 -35.76
CA LEU A 22 31.30 -9.49 -35.30
C LEU A 22 30.41 -9.05 -36.46
N ALA A 23 30.99 -8.56 -37.55
CA ALA A 23 30.23 -8.06 -38.71
C ALA A 23 29.47 -9.18 -39.44
N ASP A 24 30.00 -10.41 -39.45
CA ASP A 24 29.37 -11.58 -40.08
C ASP A 24 28.04 -11.94 -39.42
N TYR A 25 27.88 -11.66 -38.11
CA TYR A 25 26.64 -11.95 -37.37
C TYR A 25 25.80 -10.72 -37.06
N SER A 26 26.40 -9.54 -36.88
CA SER A 26 25.74 -8.34 -36.38
C SER A 26 25.49 -7.33 -37.50
N ASN A 27 24.22 -7.10 -37.82
CA ASN A 27 23.84 -6.04 -38.78
C ASN A 27 24.17 -4.65 -38.25
N GLN A 28 24.10 -4.46 -36.92
CA GLN A 28 24.44 -3.19 -36.25
C GLN A 28 25.94 -2.89 -36.43
N VAL A 29 26.83 -3.86 -36.17
CA VAL A 29 28.27 -3.69 -36.33
C VAL A 29 28.62 -3.43 -37.78
N SER A 30 28.05 -4.20 -38.77
CA SER A 30 28.26 -4.01 -40.17
C SER A 30 27.87 -2.59 -40.65
N LYS A 31 26.74 -2.04 -40.18
CA LYS A 31 26.31 -0.66 -40.43
C LYS A 31 27.27 0.37 -39.85
N LEU A 32 27.82 0.13 -38.65
CA LEU A 32 28.75 1.05 -38.01
C LEU A 32 30.10 1.05 -38.70
N LEU A 33 30.63 -0.11 -39.08
CA LEU A 33 31.89 -0.25 -39.80
C LEU A 33 31.85 0.38 -41.16
N ALA A 34 30.71 0.33 -41.87
CA ALA A 34 30.53 1.00 -43.16
C ALA A 34 30.61 2.54 -43.06
N LYS A 35 30.36 3.10 -41.88
CA LYS A 35 30.38 4.54 -41.62
C LYS A 35 31.70 5.06 -41.03
N THR A 36 32.56 4.17 -40.52
CA THR A 36 33.79 4.51 -39.77
C THR A 36 35.05 4.14 -40.58
N ASN A 37 36.12 4.94 -40.44
CA ASN A 37 37.44 4.62 -40.99
C ASN A 37 38.08 3.46 -40.21
N ASN A 38 38.96 2.69 -40.86
CA ASN A 38 39.49 1.39 -40.46
C ASN A 38 40.16 1.26 -39.07
N ASN A 39 40.32 2.34 -38.28
CA ASN A 39 40.97 2.32 -36.96
C ASN A 39 40.14 2.97 -35.85
N ALA A 40 38.81 3.06 -36.01
CA ALA A 40 37.94 3.69 -35.02
C ALA A 40 37.53 2.73 -33.89
N THR A 41 37.49 3.23 -32.66
CA THR A 41 36.85 2.53 -31.54
C THR A 41 35.34 2.55 -31.73
N LEU A 42 34.69 1.40 -31.68
CA LEU A 42 33.22 1.34 -31.63
C LEU A 42 32.78 1.62 -30.18
N VAL A 43 31.80 2.52 -30.04
CA VAL A 43 31.23 2.88 -28.73
C VAL A 43 29.77 2.48 -28.69
N PHE A 44 29.43 1.56 -27.78
CA PHE A 44 28.07 1.16 -27.51
C PHE A 44 27.59 1.80 -26.20
N ASN A 45 26.80 2.86 -26.33
CA ASN A 45 26.14 3.50 -25.18
C ASN A 45 24.80 2.82 -24.91
N GLY A 46 24.57 2.48 -23.64
CA GLY A 46 23.33 1.86 -23.21
C GLY A 46 23.18 0.41 -23.70
N PHE A 47 24.32 -0.34 -23.79
CA PHE A 47 24.26 -1.77 -24.10
C PHE A 47 23.54 -2.53 -22.99
N PRO A 48 22.45 -3.28 -23.29
CA PRO A 48 21.67 -3.99 -22.27
C PRO A 48 22.51 -5.06 -21.57
N GLY A 49 22.59 -5.05 -20.25
CA GLY A 49 23.38 -6.00 -19.47
C GLY A 49 24.89 -5.72 -19.51
N GLY A 50 25.32 -4.61 -20.14
CA GLY A 50 26.71 -4.15 -20.12
C GLY A 50 27.72 -5.16 -20.65
N ALA A 51 28.89 -5.20 -19.99
CA ALA A 51 30.02 -6.05 -20.37
C ALA A 51 29.68 -7.54 -20.40
N GLU A 52 28.91 -8.04 -19.44
CA GLU A 52 28.54 -9.47 -19.36
C GLU A 52 27.71 -9.92 -20.57
N SER A 53 26.70 -9.15 -20.91
CA SER A 53 25.88 -9.44 -22.10
C SER A 53 26.68 -9.33 -23.39
N PHE A 54 27.55 -8.31 -23.52
CA PHE A 54 28.42 -8.16 -24.70
C PHE A 54 29.38 -9.33 -24.83
N GLU A 55 30.00 -9.80 -23.73
CA GLU A 55 30.88 -10.95 -23.73
C GLU A 55 30.17 -12.22 -24.20
N LEU A 56 28.95 -12.49 -23.68
CA LEU A 56 28.14 -13.64 -24.09
C LEU A 56 27.81 -13.59 -25.59
N VAL A 57 27.39 -12.45 -26.10
CA VAL A 57 27.08 -12.25 -27.53
C VAL A 57 28.34 -12.42 -28.38
N THR A 58 29.49 -11.90 -27.92
CA THR A 58 30.74 -12.03 -28.63
C THR A 58 31.20 -13.53 -28.69
N ARG A 59 31.06 -14.25 -27.57
CA ARG A 59 31.35 -15.71 -27.54
C ARG A 59 30.47 -16.47 -28.53
N PHE A 60 29.18 -16.09 -28.68
CA PHE A 60 28.32 -16.68 -29.71
C PHE A 60 28.89 -16.46 -31.11
N CYS A 61 29.33 -15.24 -31.43
CA CYS A 61 29.91 -14.93 -32.75
C CYS A 61 31.21 -15.74 -33.00
N TYR A 62 32.07 -15.83 -32.00
CA TYR A 62 33.35 -16.59 -32.11
C TYR A 62 33.16 -18.12 -32.16
N ASN A 63 32.04 -18.63 -31.65
CA ASN A 63 31.69 -20.06 -31.69
C ASN A 63 30.78 -20.41 -32.89
N ASN A 64 30.98 -19.76 -34.04
CA ASN A 64 30.22 -20.03 -35.25
C ASN A 64 28.69 -19.99 -35.05
N GLY A 65 28.19 -19.04 -34.26
CA GLY A 65 26.76 -18.87 -34.03
C GLY A 65 26.12 -19.89 -33.10
N THR A 66 26.90 -20.46 -32.19
CA THR A 66 26.43 -21.42 -31.19
C THR A 66 26.85 -21.02 -29.78
N ILE A 67 25.93 -21.15 -28.80
CA ILE A 67 26.20 -20.92 -27.37
C ILE A 67 25.23 -21.77 -26.56
N ASP A 68 25.64 -22.23 -25.38
CA ASP A 68 24.77 -22.90 -24.44
C ASP A 68 23.78 -21.86 -23.84
N ILE A 69 22.53 -21.97 -24.21
CA ILE A 69 21.44 -21.13 -23.69
C ILE A 69 20.88 -21.78 -22.43
N THR A 70 20.85 -21.04 -21.34
CA THR A 70 20.40 -21.50 -20.04
C THR A 70 19.47 -20.46 -19.39
N PRO A 71 18.67 -20.84 -18.39
CA PRO A 71 17.89 -19.85 -17.62
C PRO A 71 18.73 -18.75 -16.96
N SER A 72 20.04 -18.94 -16.85
CA SER A 72 20.97 -17.96 -16.24
C SER A 72 21.58 -16.95 -17.21
N ASN A 73 21.42 -17.11 -18.54
CA ASN A 73 22.01 -16.20 -19.53
C ASN A 73 21.06 -15.78 -20.65
N ILE A 74 19.87 -16.38 -20.72
CA ILE A 74 18.95 -16.20 -21.85
C ILE A 74 18.52 -14.76 -22.09
N PHE A 75 18.19 -14.00 -21.05
CA PHE A 75 17.73 -12.63 -21.20
C PHE A 75 18.88 -11.67 -21.55
N LEU A 76 20.11 -11.94 -21.09
CA LEU A 76 21.31 -11.21 -21.50
C LEU A 76 21.59 -11.45 -22.99
N LEU A 77 21.54 -12.72 -23.42
CA LEU A 77 21.73 -13.11 -24.82
C LEU A 77 20.65 -12.52 -25.73
N HIS A 78 19.38 -12.61 -25.33
CA HIS A 78 18.28 -12.06 -26.12
C HIS A 78 18.37 -10.54 -26.26
N SER A 79 18.62 -9.82 -25.15
CA SER A 79 18.70 -8.36 -25.16
C SER A 79 19.93 -7.86 -25.90
N GLY A 80 21.10 -8.49 -25.69
CA GLY A 80 22.32 -8.17 -26.40
C GLY A 80 22.22 -8.50 -27.90
N GLY A 81 21.63 -9.66 -28.26
CA GLY A 81 21.34 -10.07 -29.63
C GLY A 81 20.40 -9.08 -30.34
N THR A 82 19.39 -8.61 -29.65
CA THR A 82 18.45 -7.59 -30.16
C THR A 82 19.16 -6.27 -30.38
N PHE A 83 19.99 -5.82 -29.43
CA PHE A 83 20.77 -4.57 -29.56
C PHE A 83 21.75 -4.63 -30.72
N MET A 84 22.42 -5.78 -30.93
CA MET A 84 23.37 -5.98 -32.02
C MET A 84 22.71 -6.41 -33.33
N GLU A 85 21.41 -6.53 -33.39
CA GLU A 85 20.65 -7.02 -34.55
C GLU A 85 21.15 -8.39 -35.07
N ILE A 86 21.38 -9.38 -34.17
CA ILE A 86 21.80 -10.72 -34.50
C ILE A 86 20.58 -11.64 -34.62
N THR A 87 20.00 -11.75 -35.78
CA THR A 87 18.73 -12.46 -36.02
C THR A 87 18.78 -13.95 -35.66
N THR A 88 19.93 -14.61 -35.86
CA THR A 88 20.13 -16.03 -35.54
C THR A 88 20.09 -16.26 -34.01
N LEU A 89 20.72 -15.39 -33.22
CA LEU A 89 20.74 -15.46 -31.77
C LEU A 89 19.34 -15.16 -31.19
N ILE A 90 18.64 -14.15 -31.73
CA ILE A 90 17.28 -13.81 -31.31
C ILE A 90 16.37 -15.02 -31.48
N LYS A 91 16.38 -15.66 -32.67
CA LYS A 91 15.58 -16.87 -32.94
C LYS A 91 15.90 -18.04 -32.00
N GLN A 92 17.18 -18.27 -31.71
CA GLN A 92 17.60 -19.34 -30.80
C GLN A 92 17.09 -19.09 -29.37
N THR A 93 17.17 -17.84 -28.90
CA THR A 93 16.66 -17.46 -27.57
C THR A 93 15.13 -17.49 -27.49
N GLU A 94 14.42 -17.08 -28.53
CA GLU A 94 12.96 -17.18 -28.61
C GLU A 94 12.51 -18.65 -28.58
N LEU A 95 13.14 -19.51 -29.37
CA LEU A 95 12.84 -20.95 -29.37
C LEU A 95 13.08 -21.60 -28.01
N TYR A 96 14.14 -21.20 -27.31
CA TYR A 96 14.39 -21.70 -25.95
C TYR A 96 13.28 -21.24 -24.98
N LEU A 97 12.80 -20.00 -25.13
CA LEU A 97 11.73 -19.45 -24.29
C LEU A 97 10.36 -20.08 -24.54
N GLU A 98 10.13 -20.76 -25.67
CA GLU A 98 8.90 -21.55 -25.87
C GLU A 98 8.75 -22.65 -24.81
N GLY A 99 9.86 -23.16 -24.29
CA GLY A 99 9.90 -24.15 -23.21
C GLY A 99 9.78 -23.61 -21.78
N ILE A 100 9.56 -22.31 -21.60
CA ILE A 100 9.59 -21.63 -20.29
C ILE A 100 8.55 -22.18 -19.29
N HIS A 101 7.43 -22.73 -19.77
CA HIS A 101 6.39 -23.32 -18.94
C HIS A 101 6.86 -24.55 -18.15
N CYS A 102 7.95 -25.19 -18.58
CA CYS A 102 8.59 -26.34 -17.91
C CYS A 102 9.66 -25.93 -16.88
N TRP A 103 9.91 -24.63 -16.72
CA TRP A 103 10.96 -24.18 -15.81
C TRP A 103 10.61 -24.45 -14.35
N THR A 104 11.64 -24.84 -13.60
CA THR A 104 11.58 -24.95 -12.13
C THR A 104 11.60 -23.57 -11.49
N TRP A 105 11.19 -23.49 -10.23
CA TRP A 105 11.25 -22.23 -9.45
C TRP A 105 12.66 -21.60 -9.46
N SER A 106 13.70 -22.42 -9.31
CA SER A 106 15.09 -21.95 -9.34
C SER A 106 15.47 -21.32 -10.70
N GLU A 107 14.99 -21.89 -11.79
CA GLU A 107 15.23 -21.37 -13.14
C GLU A 107 14.50 -20.05 -13.36
N PHE A 108 13.25 -19.92 -12.87
CA PHE A 108 12.54 -18.63 -12.87
C PHE A 108 13.27 -17.57 -12.05
N ILE A 109 13.80 -17.90 -10.87
CA ILE A 109 14.59 -16.96 -10.07
C ILE A 109 15.87 -16.52 -10.80
N ASN A 110 16.56 -17.44 -11.50
CA ASN A 110 17.75 -17.10 -12.28
C ASN A 110 17.40 -16.17 -13.45
N GLY A 111 16.32 -16.45 -14.17
CA GLY A 111 15.80 -15.55 -15.20
C GLY A 111 15.42 -14.17 -14.66
N LEU A 112 14.76 -14.14 -13.51
CA LEU A 112 14.33 -12.89 -12.87
C LEU A 112 15.53 -12.04 -12.39
N LYS A 113 16.64 -12.66 -11.98
CA LYS A 113 17.88 -11.94 -11.65
C LYS A 113 18.46 -11.21 -12.86
N GLN A 114 18.43 -11.82 -14.06
CA GLN A 114 18.84 -11.13 -15.29
C GLN A 114 17.87 -9.99 -15.63
N CYS A 115 16.57 -10.25 -15.54
CA CYS A 115 15.56 -9.21 -15.73
C CYS A 115 15.75 -8.04 -14.77
N HIS A 116 16.20 -8.27 -13.54
CA HIS A 116 16.54 -7.22 -12.58
C HIS A 116 17.65 -6.28 -13.09
N ILE A 117 18.69 -6.85 -13.72
CA ILE A 117 19.79 -6.09 -14.31
C ILE A 117 19.34 -5.36 -15.57
N LEU A 118 18.54 -6.02 -16.40
CA LEU A 118 18.08 -5.54 -17.69
C LEU A 118 16.82 -4.65 -17.63
N TYR A 119 16.24 -4.48 -16.45
CA TYR A 119 14.92 -3.88 -16.30
C TYR A 119 14.73 -2.54 -17.02
N PRO A 120 15.67 -1.59 -17.02
CA PRO A 120 15.51 -0.34 -17.75
C PRO A 120 15.27 -0.52 -19.25
N PHE A 121 15.82 -1.61 -19.84
CA PHE A 121 15.74 -1.90 -21.29
C PHE A 121 14.58 -2.83 -21.64
N MET A 122 14.18 -3.71 -20.71
CA MET A 122 13.18 -4.77 -20.97
C MET A 122 11.74 -4.41 -20.59
N ASN A 123 11.49 -3.30 -19.92
CA ASN A 123 10.18 -2.98 -19.35
C ASN A 123 9.00 -3.10 -20.33
N ASN A 124 9.22 -2.75 -21.60
CA ASN A 124 8.21 -2.82 -22.67
C ASN A 124 8.42 -4.01 -23.62
N SER A 125 9.31 -4.95 -23.31
CA SER A 125 9.57 -6.12 -24.15
C SER A 125 8.44 -7.14 -24.02
N PRO A 126 7.88 -7.65 -25.14
CA PRO A 126 6.90 -8.74 -25.10
C PRO A 126 7.44 -9.98 -24.39
N VAL A 127 8.70 -10.33 -24.67
CA VAL A 127 9.40 -11.48 -24.06
C VAL A 127 9.41 -11.37 -22.53
N PHE A 128 9.62 -10.18 -22.00
CA PHE A 128 9.59 -9.96 -20.56
C PHE A 128 8.18 -10.08 -19.98
N GLN A 129 7.17 -9.59 -20.69
CA GLN A 129 5.76 -9.72 -20.24
C GLN A 129 5.32 -11.19 -20.26
N ASP A 130 5.69 -11.96 -21.27
CA ASP A 130 5.38 -13.38 -21.36
C ASP A 130 6.09 -14.18 -20.27
N PHE A 131 7.36 -13.84 -19.97
CA PHE A 131 8.08 -14.40 -18.84
C PHE A 131 7.37 -14.13 -17.50
N LEU A 132 6.97 -12.89 -17.23
CA LEU A 132 6.24 -12.54 -16.01
C LEU A 132 4.89 -13.24 -15.93
N ASN A 133 4.14 -13.29 -17.02
CA ASN A 133 2.85 -13.98 -17.06
C ASN A 133 2.99 -15.48 -16.75
N THR A 134 4.00 -16.13 -17.32
CA THR A 134 4.28 -17.56 -17.07
C THR A 134 4.73 -17.80 -15.63
N LEU A 135 5.63 -16.96 -15.12
CA LEU A 135 6.05 -17.00 -13.71
C LEU A 135 4.84 -16.88 -12.77
N LEU A 136 3.96 -15.89 -13.02
CA LEU A 136 2.79 -15.64 -12.18
C LEU A 136 1.73 -16.73 -12.35
N GLY A 137 1.58 -17.29 -13.56
CA GLY A 137 0.74 -18.44 -13.82
C GLY A 137 1.13 -19.62 -12.93
N ASN A 138 2.42 -19.93 -12.85
CA ASN A 138 2.93 -21.01 -12.00
C ASN A 138 2.72 -20.74 -10.50
N LEU A 139 2.62 -19.48 -10.07
CA LEU A 139 2.31 -19.12 -8.68
C LEU A 139 0.82 -19.27 -8.33
N THR A 140 -0.05 -19.36 -9.33
CA THR A 140 -1.51 -19.44 -9.14
C THR A 140 -2.05 -20.85 -9.19
N VAL A 141 -1.32 -21.80 -9.82
CA VAL A 141 -1.78 -23.19 -9.98
C VAL A 141 -1.69 -23.95 -8.66
N PRO A 142 -2.78 -24.51 -8.13
CA PRO A 142 -2.71 -25.47 -7.02
C PRO A 142 -1.99 -26.75 -7.50
N SER A 143 -1.12 -27.29 -6.70
CA SER A 143 -0.22 -28.43 -7.01
C SER A 143 -0.87 -29.77 -7.34
N TYR A 144 -2.07 -29.81 -7.88
CA TYR A 144 -2.76 -31.06 -8.17
C TYR A 144 -2.67 -31.53 -9.62
N GLU A 145 -2.11 -30.74 -10.56
CA GLU A 145 -2.12 -31.10 -11.99
C GLU A 145 -0.77 -31.02 -12.71
N SER A 146 0.35 -31.24 -12.07
CA SER A 146 1.60 -31.44 -12.81
C SER A 146 2.07 -32.89 -12.78
N SER A 147 1.27 -33.76 -13.37
CA SER A 147 1.69 -35.14 -13.69
C SER A 147 1.23 -35.52 -15.08
N SER A 148 1.89 -34.99 -16.09
CA SER A 148 2.02 -35.66 -17.39
C SER A 148 3.15 -35.02 -18.21
N CYS A 149 4.38 -35.19 -17.75
CA CYS A 149 5.51 -35.28 -18.69
C CYS A 149 5.86 -36.77 -18.82
N PRO A 150 5.89 -37.36 -20.00
CA PRO A 150 6.31 -38.74 -20.17
C PRO A 150 7.84 -38.79 -20.05
N SER A 151 8.35 -39.10 -18.86
CA SER A 151 9.74 -39.50 -18.70
C SER A 151 9.78 -40.97 -18.39
N SER A 152 10.41 -41.69 -19.31
CA SER A 152 10.79 -43.06 -19.21
C SER A 152 11.76 -43.32 -18.04
N SER A 153 11.42 -44.39 -17.31
CA SER A 153 12.25 -45.37 -16.61
C SER A 153 12.97 -45.02 -15.31
N ASN A 154 12.54 -45.80 -14.33
CA ASN A 154 13.25 -46.60 -13.33
C ASN A 154 13.68 -46.02 -11.98
N SER A 155 12.95 -46.56 -11.04
CA SER A 155 13.38 -47.26 -9.79
C SER A 155 13.63 -46.49 -8.52
N SER A 156 12.89 -47.03 -7.60
CA SER A 156 13.12 -47.30 -6.17
C SER A 156 12.47 -46.34 -5.15
N SER A 157 11.45 -46.95 -4.59
CA SER A 157 10.78 -46.70 -3.32
C SER A 157 11.72 -46.47 -2.14
N PHE A 158 11.42 -45.44 -1.34
CA PHE A 158 11.63 -45.52 0.11
C PHE A 158 10.45 -44.87 0.82
N LEU A 159 9.64 -45.72 1.43
CA LEU A 159 8.66 -45.46 2.47
C LEU A 159 9.39 -45.04 3.74
N PHE A 160 9.04 -43.93 4.35
CA PHE A 160 9.19 -43.76 5.79
C PHE A 160 7.85 -43.27 6.39
N SER A 161 7.25 -44.22 7.07
CA SER A 161 6.18 -44.01 8.03
C SER A 161 6.78 -43.52 9.34
N SER A 162 6.21 -42.51 9.95
CA SER A 162 6.10 -42.47 11.41
C SER A 162 4.92 -41.59 11.82
N SER A 163 4.05 -42.23 12.53
CA SER A 163 2.93 -41.77 13.34
C SER A 163 3.37 -40.78 14.43
N ASP A 164 2.60 -39.75 14.76
CA ASP A 164 1.73 -39.71 15.92
C ASP A 164 1.01 -38.37 16.14
N ASN A 165 -0.29 -38.56 16.44
CA ASN A 165 -1.17 -37.87 17.38
C ASN A 165 -1.51 -36.37 17.28
N SER A 166 -2.75 -36.20 16.79
CA SER A 166 -3.88 -35.44 17.41
C SER A 166 -3.69 -34.01 17.90
N THR A 167 -4.25 -33.09 17.14
CA THR A 167 -5.20 -32.10 17.68
C THR A 167 -6.12 -31.61 16.55
N LYS A 168 -7.41 -31.65 16.81
CA LYS A 168 -8.48 -31.10 15.98
C LYS A 168 -8.31 -29.59 15.88
N GLY A 169 -7.82 -29.09 14.76
CA GLY A 169 -7.75 -27.69 14.42
C GLY A 169 -8.25 -27.52 13.00
N SER A 170 -9.12 -26.56 12.78
CA SER A 170 -9.69 -26.08 11.52
C SER A 170 -8.86 -26.45 10.30
N ARG A 171 -9.50 -27.08 9.31
CA ARG A 171 -8.95 -27.20 7.95
C ARG A 171 -8.79 -25.79 7.36
N SER A 172 -7.68 -25.13 7.68
CA SER A 172 -7.16 -24.08 6.82
C SER A 172 -6.66 -24.77 5.57
N ASN A 173 -7.19 -24.40 4.41
CA ASN A 173 -6.62 -24.75 3.12
C ASN A 173 -5.15 -24.29 3.13
N THR A 174 -4.26 -25.20 3.46
CA THR A 174 -2.83 -25.00 3.31
C THR A 174 -2.54 -25.01 1.81
N PHE A 175 -2.62 -23.85 1.16
CA PHE A 175 -1.88 -23.62 -0.07
C PHE A 175 -0.42 -23.91 0.25
N VAL A 176 0.12 -24.93 -0.36
CA VAL A 176 1.54 -25.27 -0.24
C VAL A 176 2.32 -24.06 -0.77
N ASP A 177 3.10 -23.44 0.11
CA ASP A 177 3.93 -22.27 -0.20
C ASP A 177 5.11 -22.68 -1.07
N TYR A 178 4.91 -22.73 -2.40
CA TYR A 178 5.97 -23.09 -3.36
C TYR A 178 7.07 -22.04 -3.47
N TRP A 179 6.80 -20.79 -3.08
CA TRP A 179 7.78 -19.72 -3.13
C TRP A 179 7.81 -18.94 -1.83
N LYS A 180 9.01 -18.57 -1.43
CA LYS A 180 9.25 -17.73 -0.26
C LYS A 180 9.41 -16.28 -0.69
N PHE A 181 8.90 -15.35 0.08
CA PHE A 181 9.08 -13.92 -0.18
C PHE A 181 10.56 -13.52 -0.22
N ASP A 182 11.42 -14.22 0.53
CA ASP A 182 12.85 -13.99 0.57
C ASP A 182 13.51 -14.21 -0.79
N ASP A 183 13.02 -15.16 -1.60
CA ASP A 183 13.53 -15.47 -2.92
C ASP A 183 13.41 -14.27 -3.88
N LEU A 184 12.48 -13.36 -3.62
CA LEU A 184 12.21 -12.15 -4.42
C LEU A 184 12.71 -10.86 -3.75
N SER A 185 13.40 -10.95 -2.63
CA SER A 185 13.89 -9.78 -1.88
C SER A 185 14.97 -8.98 -2.62
N PHE A 186 15.66 -9.60 -3.60
CA PHE A 186 16.68 -8.94 -4.42
C PHE A 186 16.12 -7.93 -5.41
N LEU A 187 14.84 -8.01 -5.79
CA LEU A 187 14.23 -7.15 -6.80
C LEU A 187 14.48 -5.66 -6.53
N ASN A 188 14.69 -4.88 -7.60
CA ASN A 188 14.63 -3.43 -7.51
C ASN A 188 13.18 -2.96 -7.38
N LEU A 189 13.00 -1.70 -7.00
CA LEU A 189 11.67 -1.16 -6.71
C LEU A 189 10.75 -1.14 -7.95
N ASP A 190 11.31 -0.87 -9.12
CA ASP A 190 10.55 -0.73 -10.35
C ASP A 190 10.05 -2.11 -10.85
N LEU A 191 10.92 -3.11 -10.84
CA LEU A 191 10.55 -4.49 -11.20
C LEU A 191 9.56 -5.07 -10.18
N PHE A 192 9.77 -4.81 -8.88
CA PHE A 192 8.83 -5.19 -7.83
C PHE A 192 7.45 -4.56 -8.05
N GLN A 193 7.40 -3.26 -8.40
CA GLN A 193 6.15 -2.57 -8.67
C GLN A 193 5.40 -3.19 -9.86
N ASN A 194 6.10 -3.54 -10.94
CA ASN A 194 5.50 -4.21 -12.09
C ASN A 194 4.99 -5.61 -11.74
N LEU A 195 5.78 -6.38 -10.99
CA LEU A 195 5.37 -7.71 -10.53
C LEU A 195 4.07 -7.64 -9.71
N ILE A 196 3.98 -6.72 -8.75
CA ILE A 196 2.76 -6.53 -7.94
C ILE A 196 1.57 -6.11 -8.81
N LYS A 197 1.75 -5.19 -9.77
CA LYS A 197 0.68 -4.78 -10.68
C LYS A 197 0.19 -5.96 -11.54
N SER A 198 1.10 -6.79 -12.03
CA SER A 198 0.75 -8.01 -12.77
C SER A 198 0.02 -9.03 -11.90
N MET A 199 0.43 -9.22 -10.63
CA MET A 199 -0.30 -10.07 -9.67
C MET A 199 -1.74 -9.58 -9.45
N ILE A 200 -1.94 -8.26 -9.36
CA ILE A 200 -3.28 -7.67 -9.21
C ILE A 200 -4.11 -7.87 -10.48
N SER A 201 -3.54 -7.66 -11.66
CA SER A 201 -4.23 -7.83 -12.95
C SER A 201 -4.67 -9.28 -13.20
N LEU A 202 -3.91 -10.26 -12.70
CA LEU A 202 -4.23 -11.68 -12.72
C LEU A 202 -5.17 -12.13 -11.58
N HIS A 203 -5.73 -11.17 -10.83
CA HIS A 203 -6.66 -11.43 -9.73
C HIS A 203 -6.12 -12.38 -8.65
N MET A 204 -4.80 -12.36 -8.40
CA MET A 204 -4.20 -13.15 -7.33
C MET A 204 -4.73 -12.72 -5.96
N HIS A 205 -4.60 -13.61 -4.98
CA HIS A 205 -5.16 -13.43 -3.64
C HIS A 205 -4.59 -12.21 -2.91
N HIS A 206 -5.39 -11.16 -2.71
CA HIS A 206 -4.97 -9.88 -2.14
C HIS A 206 -4.25 -9.97 -0.77
N PRO A 207 -4.67 -10.83 0.19
CA PRO A 207 -3.93 -11.02 1.44
C PRO A 207 -2.47 -11.45 1.24
N ARG A 208 -2.20 -12.30 0.23
CA ARG A 208 -0.85 -12.74 -0.08
C ARG A 208 -0.01 -11.63 -0.71
N ILE A 209 -0.61 -10.88 -1.65
CA ILE A 209 0.04 -9.73 -2.26
C ILE A 209 0.40 -8.68 -1.19
N SER A 210 -0.53 -8.36 -0.28
CA SER A 210 -0.27 -7.40 0.79
C SER A 210 0.83 -7.89 1.74
N SER A 211 0.83 -9.17 2.09
CA SER A 211 1.89 -9.77 2.92
C SER A 211 3.25 -9.67 2.24
N PHE A 212 3.31 -9.88 0.92
CA PHE A 212 4.53 -9.74 0.15
C PHE A 212 5.01 -8.28 0.09
N ILE A 213 4.12 -7.31 -0.09
CA ILE A 213 4.47 -5.88 -0.05
C ILE A 213 5.08 -5.50 1.31
N PHE A 214 4.47 -5.92 2.42
CA PHE A 214 5.00 -5.63 3.76
C PHE A 214 6.34 -6.33 4.01
N HIS A 215 6.51 -7.58 3.54
CA HIS A 215 7.77 -8.31 3.63
C HIS A 215 8.88 -7.60 2.85
N PHE A 216 8.61 -7.23 1.58
CA PHE A 216 9.55 -6.51 0.73
C PHE A 216 9.97 -5.18 1.37
N GLN A 217 9.02 -4.41 1.89
CA GLN A 217 9.31 -3.16 2.60
C GLN A 217 10.29 -3.41 3.76
N LYS A 218 9.99 -4.39 4.62
CA LYS A 218 10.82 -4.73 5.76
C LYS A 218 12.23 -5.13 5.34
N SER A 219 12.37 -6.03 4.36
CA SER A 219 13.66 -6.50 3.84
C SER A 219 14.49 -5.34 3.28
N LYS A 220 13.89 -4.47 2.45
CA LYS A 220 14.61 -3.35 1.84
C LYS A 220 15.02 -2.28 2.85
N PHE A 221 14.23 -2.05 3.90
CA PHE A 221 14.58 -1.09 4.95
C PHE A 221 15.84 -1.47 5.71
N PHE A 222 16.12 -2.76 5.89
CA PHE A 222 17.37 -3.22 6.49
C PHE A 222 18.58 -3.02 5.57
N LEU A 223 18.39 -3.15 4.26
CA LEU A 223 19.47 -3.05 3.28
C LEU A 223 19.78 -1.62 2.86
N CYS A 224 18.79 -0.72 2.90
CA CYS A 224 18.96 0.66 2.48
C CYS A 224 19.47 1.54 3.62
N SER A 225 20.59 2.23 3.39
CA SER A 225 21.12 3.25 4.30
C SER A 225 20.57 4.66 4.01
N SER A 226 20.23 4.95 2.74
CA SER A 226 19.73 6.27 2.33
C SER A 226 18.30 6.51 2.78
N HIS A 227 18.07 7.69 3.41
CA HIS A 227 16.74 8.15 3.80
C HIS A 227 15.79 8.29 2.59
N ASP A 228 16.27 8.89 1.49
CA ASP A 228 15.46 9.14 0.29
C ASP A 228 15.01 7.84 -0.37
N GLN A 229 15.89 6.82 -0.41
CA GLN A 229 15.52 5.48 -0.89
C GLN A 229 14.45 4.85 -0.01
N LYS A 230 14.56 4.96 1.32
CA LYS A 230 13.53 4.47 2.24
C LYS A 230 12.20 5.16 2.03
N CYS A 231 12.19 6.48 1.85
CA CYS A 231 10.98 7.24 1.53
C CYS A 231 10.36 6.76 0.23
N LYS A 232 11.15 6.61 -0.85
CA LYS A 232 10.66 6.13 -2.15
C LYS A 232 10.04 4.73 -2.05
N ILE A 233 10.68 3.81 -1.31
CA ILE A 233 10.15 2.45 -1.08
C ILE A 233 8.82 2.52 -0.33
N ALA A 234 8.75 3.29 0.76
CA ALA A 234 7.54 3.42 1.56
C ALA A 234 6.38 4.03 0.76
N GLU A 235 6.63 5.12 0.03
CA GLU A 235 5.63 5.79 -0.83
C GLU A 235 5.11 4.83 -1.92
N THR A 236 6.00 4.10 -2.59
CA THR A 236 5.62 3.12 -3.61
C THR A 236 4.76 2.00 -3.02
N ASN A 237 5.14 1.46 -1.86
CA ASN A 237 4.39 0.39 -1.20
C ASN A 237 3.01 0.87 -0.73
N ILE A 238 2.89 2.08 -0.19
CA ILE A 238 1.59 2.68 0.18
C ILE A 238 0.70 2.82 -1.06
N ASN A 239 1.27 3.24 -2.19
CA ASN A 239 0.54 3.34 -3.45
C ASN A 239 0.08 1.97 -3.97
N LEU A 240 0.91 0.94 -3.88
CA LEU A 240 0.54 -0.43 -4.25
C LEU A 240 -0.55 -0.99 -3.33
N LEU A 241 -0.45 -0.78 -2.01
CA LEU A 241 -1.50 -1.17 -1.06
C LEU A 241 -2.84 -0.51 -1.39
N SER A 242 -2.84 0.74 -1.89
CA SER A 242 -4.08 1.42 -2.26
C SER A 242 -4.81 0.83 -3.47
N LEU A 243 -4.16 -0.06 -4.23
CA LEU A 243 -4.79 -0.82 -5.33
C LEU A 243 -5.47 -2.11 -4.83
N LEU A 244 -5.24 -2.51 -3.59
CA LEU A 244 -5.76 -3.73 -3.01
C LEU A 244 -7.00 -3.47 -2.14
N ASN A 245 -7.74 -4.52 -1.85
CA ASN A 245 -8.83 -4.43 -0.88
C ASN A 245 -8.28 -4.28 0.54
N GLY A 246 -8.51 -3.14 1.17
CA GLY A 246 -8.00 -2.80 2.50
C GLY A 246 -8.46 -3.76 3.63
N SER A 247 -9.60 -4.45 3.46
CA SER A 247 -10.10 -5.42 4.44
C SER A 247 -9.20 -6.66 4.58
N THR A 248 -8.29 -6.89 3.64
CA THR A 248 -7.41 -8.07 3.60
C THR A 248 -6.07 -7.87 4.32
N PHE A 249 -5.76 -6.66 4.76
CA PHE A 249 -4.47 -6.35 5.36
C PHE A 249 -4.39 -6.82 6.81
N SER A 250 -3.19 -7.20 7.25
CA SER A 250 -2.92 -7.38 8.68
C SER A 250 -2.93 -6.03 9.38
N CYS A 251 -3.71 -5.88 10.46
CA CYS A 251 -3.73 -4.66 11.27
C CYS A 251 -2.33 -4.34 11.82
N ARG A 252 -1.60 -5.36 12.27
CA ARG A 252 -0.22 -5.22 12.77
C ARG A 252 0.73 -4.67 11.71
N SER A 253 0.68 -5.22 10.49
CA SER A 253 1.54 -4.77 9.39
C SER A 253 1.23 -3.33 8.96
N LEU A 254 -0.05 -2.93 9.00
CA LEU A 254 -0.45 -1.54 8.75
C LEU A 254 0.09 -0.59 9.82
N LEU A 255 0.04 -0.98 11.11
CA LEU A 255 0.57 -0.18 12.20
C LEU A 255 2.10 -0.03 12.09
N ASP A 256 2.81 -1.11 11.75
CA ASP A 256 4.25 -1.07 11.53
C ASP A 256 4.60 -0.15 10.33
N ALA A 257 3.86 -0.23 9.23
CA ALA A 257 4.03 0.66 8.07
C ALA A 257 3.72 2.12 8.42
N PHE A 258 2.70 2.37 9.22
CA PHE A 258 2.35 3.71 9.70
C PHE A 258 3.45 4.28 10.61
N GLY A 259 3.95 3.50 11.57
CA GLY A 259 5.09 3.88 12.43
C GLY A 259 6.33 4.25 11.61
N MET A 260 6.64 3.47 10.56
CA MET A 260 7.71 3.80 9.61
C MET A 260 7.43 5.10 8.85
N SER A 261 6.20 5.35 8.42
CA SER A 261 5.82 6.58 7.72
C SER A 261 5.99 7.83 8.57
N LEU A 262 5.75 7.72 9.87
CA LEU A 262 6.00 8.80 10.85
C LEU A 262 7.51 9.02 11.04
N SER A 263 8.29 7.95 11.22
CA SER A 263 9.75 8.04 11.42
C SER A 263 10.48 8.63 10.20
N LEU A 264 9.98 8.36 8.99
CA LEU A 264 10.49 8.91 7.74
C LEU A 264 9.94 10.30 7.41
N ASN A 265 9.00 10.81 8.20
CA ASN A 265 8.30 12.07 7.95
C ASN A 265 7.72 12.17 6.53
N LEU A 266 7.05 11.11 6.06
CA LEU A 266 6.43 11.08 4.74
C LEU A 266 5.38 12.18 4.58
N ARG A 267 5.07 12.53 3.33
CA ARG A 267 4.06 13.54 2.99
C ARG A 267 2.70 13.19 3.61
N THR A 268 1.94 14.21 3.95
CA THR A 268 0.60 14.06 4.57
C THR A 268 -0.36 13.22 3.73
N ASN A 269 -0.26 13.32 2.39
CA ASN A 269 -1.09 12.53 1.47
C ASN A 269 -0.86 11.02 1.64
N GLU A 270 0.41 10.58 1.72
CA GLU A 270 0.76 9.17 1.87
C GLU A 270 0.35 8.64 3.25
N ARG A 271 0.59 9.44 4.30
CA ARG A 271 0.12 9.11 5.66
C ARG A 271 -1.40 8.99 5.72
N SER A 272 -2.13 9.88 5.06
CA SER A 272 -3.60 9.86 5.02
C SER A 272 -4.18 8.58 4.39
N LYS A 273 -3.49 7.99 3.38
CA LYS A 273 -3.89 6.69 2.82
C LYS A 273 -3.81 5.58 3.88
N LEU A 274 -2.71 5.53 4.64
CA LEU A 274 -2.57 4.58 5.75
C LEU A 274 -3.58 4.83 6.86
N GLU A 275 -3.84 6.10 7.22
CA GLU A 275 -4.86 6.47 8.21
C GLU A 275 -6.26 5.99 7.79
N THR A 276 -6.57 6.00 6.49
CA THR A 276 -7.84 5.47 5.97
C THR A 276 -7.95 3.96 6.21
N PHE A 277 -6.90 3.19 5.90
CA PHE A 277 -6.88 1.75 6.15
C PHE A 277 -6.94 1.41 7.64
N LEU A 278 -6.15 2.11 8.46
CA LEU A 278 -6.15 1.94 9.91
C LEU A 278 -7.50 2.31 10.52
N GLY A 279 -8.08 3.44 10.09
CA GLY A 279 -9.38 3.87 10.56
C GLY A 279 -10.49 2.88 10.26
N SER A 280 -10.49 2.27 9.07
CA SER A 280 -11.49 1.26 8.70
C SER A 280 -11.50 0.03 9.65
N ARG A 281 -10.40 -0.21 10.35
CA ARG A 281 -10.17 -1.34 11.27
C ARG A 281 -9.97 -0.94 12.73
N LEU A 282 -10.41 0.24 13.10
CA LEU A 282 -10.23 0.80 14.44
C LEU A 282 -10.81 -0.09 15.56
N ASP A 283 -11.78 -0.93 15.27
CA ASP A 283 -12.37 -1.92 16.18
C ASP A 283 -11.45 -3.12 16.50
N GLU A 284 -10.31 -3.26 15.80
CA GLU A 284 -9.28 -4.27 16.07
C GLU A 284 -8.13 -3.74 16.93
N PHE A 285 -8.08 -2.43 17.16
CA PHE A 285 -7.00 -1.78 17.90
C PHE A 285 -7.06 -2.07 19.39
N THR A 286 -5.87 -2.05 19.99
CA THR A 286 -5.68 -1.95 21.45
C THR A 286 -5.38 -0.52 21.84
N ILE A 287 -5.44 -0.21 23.13
CA ILE A 287 -5.08 1.12 23.64
C ILE A 287 -3.65 1.52 23.26
N ASN A 288 -2.69 0.58 23.31
CA ASN A 288 -1.29 0.84 22.97
C ASN A 288 -1.09 1.29 21.54
N ASP A 289 -1.96 0.85 20.61
CA ASP A 289 -1.89 1.23 19.18
C ASP A 289 -2.31 2.69 18.95
N LEU A 290 -3.09 3.27 19.88
CA LEU A 290 -3.50 4.68 19.84
C LEU A 290 -2.53 5.63 20.56
N LEU A 291 -1.64 5.11 21.42
CA LEU A 291 -0.70 5.92 22.19
C LEU A 291 0.50 6.37 21.33
N VAL A 292 0.21 6.97 20.18
CA VAL A 292 1.22 7.58 19.32
C VAL A 292 1.62 8.93 19.91
N ARG A 293 2.94 9.19 19.99
CA ARG A 293 3.45 10.45 20.55
C ARG A 293 2.95 11.64 19.75
N GLY A 294 2.44 12.64 20.48
CA GLY A 294 2.01 13.90 19.90
C GLY A 294 3.17 14.82 19.52
N GLU A 295 2.85 15.84 18.74
CA GLU A 295 3.81 16.88 18.41
C GLU A 295 4.00 17.86 19.57
N LYS A 296 5.19 18.43 19.68
CA LYS A 296 5.55 19.49 20.63
C LYS A 296 5.45 19.05 22.10
N LYS A 297 4.48 19.60 22.84
CA LYS A 297 4.31 19.43 24.28
C LYS A 297 3.21 18.42 24.66
N VAL A 298 2.38 18.02 23.70
CA VAL A 298 1.26 17.09 23.93
C VAL A 298 1.82 15.67 23.99
N ALA A 299 1.40 14.88 24.99
CA ALA A 299 1.89 13.53 25.19
C ALA A 299 1.53 12.59 24.03
N PHE A 300 0.28 12.68 23.54
CA PHE A 300 -0.26 11.79 22.50
C PHE A 300 -0.96 12.56 21.39
N ASP A 301 -0.95 12.01 20.16
CA ASP A 301 -1.58 12.64 18.99
C ASP A 301 -3.10 12.41 18.97
N VAL A 302 -3.82 13.32 19.62
CA VAL A 302 -5.29 13.33 19.66
C VAL A 302 -5.89 13.62 18.29
N ASP A 303 -5.22 14.41 17.45
CA ASP A 303 -5.71 14.72 16.11
C ASP A 303 -5.69 13.49 15.21
N LEU A 304 -4.66 12.65 15.32
CA LEU A 304 -4.61 11.35 14.64
C LEU A 304 -5.82 10.49 15.04
N VAL A 305 -6.08 10.35 16.34
CA VAL A 305 -7.20 9.53 16.82
C VAL A 305 -8.54 10.06 16.31
N LEU A 306 -8.73 11.37 16.26
CA LEU A 306 -9.92 11.98 15.67
C LEU A 306 -10.06 11.68 14.17
N ARG A 307 -8.96 11.68 13.40
CA ARG A 307 -8.96 11.29 11.99
C ARG A 307 -9.30 9.82 11.81
N LEU A 308 -8.71 8.93 12.63
CA LEU A 308 -9.03 7.50 12.59
C LEU A 308 -10.51 7.22 12.88
N ILE A 309 -11.09 7.88 13.90
CA ILE A 309 -12.53 7.78 14.18
C ILE A 309 -13.37 8.24 13.00
N LYS A 310 -12.97 9.34 12.33
CA LYS A 310 -13.67 9.84 11.15
C LYS A 310 -13.65 8.81 10.02
N HIS A 311 -12.49 8.20 9.73
CA HIS A 311 -12.37 7.14 8.70
C HIS A 311 -13.19 5.90 9.07
N PHE A 312 -13.18 5.48 10.34
CA PHE A 312 -14.02 4.38 10.83
C PHE A 312 -15.50 4.62 10.58
N LEU A 313 -15.99 5.80 10.92
CA LEU A 313 -17.40 6.14 10.74
C LEU A 313 -17.80 6.30 9.27
N LEU A 314 -16.90 6.78 8.41
CA LEU A 314 -17.12 6.85 6.96
C LEU A 314 -17.26 5.46 6.35
N GLU A 315 -16.34 4.56 6.67
CA GLU A 315 -16.35 3.18 6.20
C GLU A 315 -17.63 2.45 6.62
N ARG A 316 -18.07 2.64 7.87
CA ARG A 316 -19.30 2.03 8.40
C ARG A 316 -20.60 2.62 7.82
N ARG A 317 -20.55 3.84 7.29
CA ARG A 317 -21.68 4.39 6.52
C ARG A 317 -21.87 3.68 5.19
N ILE A 318 -20.77 3.27 4.56
CA ILE A 318 -20.77 2.60 3.25
C ILE A 318 -21.13 1.11 3.41
N ASN A 319 -20.48 0.41 4.34
CA ASN A 319 -20.55 -1.04 4.49
C ASN A 319 -21.56 -1.53 5.54
N GLY A 320 -22.31 -0.61 6.15
CA GLY A 320 -23.27 -0.93 7.21
C GLY A 320 -22.68 -0.82 8.61
N LEU A 321 -23.51 -0.32 9.54
CA LEU A 321 -23.13 -0.08 10.93
C LEU A 321 -23.31 -1.35 11.75
N LEU A 322 -22.22 -2.05 12.05
CA LEU A 322 -22.22 -3.17 12.99
C LEU A 322 -22.09 -2.66 14.43
N VAL A 323 -23.18 -2.73 15.19
CA VAL A 323 -23.31 -2.15 16.54
C VAL A 323 -22.20 -2.62 17.48
N HIS A 324 -21.78 -3.89 17.41
CA HIS A 324 -20.73 -4.44 18.26
C HIS A 324 -19.35 -3.81 18.00
N GLN A 325 -19.03 -3.50 16.73
CA GLN A 325 -17.77 -2.84 16.37
C GLN A 325 -17.75 -1.40 16.87
N VAL A 326 -18.85 -0.68 16.72
CA VAL A 326 -18.98 0.69 17.23
C VAL A 326 -18.87 0.74 18.75
N LYS A 327 -19.40 -0.27 19.46
CA LYS A 327 -19.24 -0.40 20.93
C LYS A 327 -17.80 -0.69 21.33
N LYS A 328 -17.08 -1.56 20.59
CA LYS A 328 -15.65 -1.79 20.82
C LYS A 328 -14.85 -0.50 20.67
N VAL A 329 -15.09 0.26 19.61
CA VAL A 329 -14.42 1.56 19.41
C VAL A 329 -14.82 2.55 20.49
N GLY A 330 -16.09 2.57 20.94
CA GLY A 330 -16.53 3.38 22.08
C GLY A 330 -15.73 3.12 23.33
N LEU A 331 -15.54 1.84 23.69
CA LEU A 331 -14.73 1.43 24.81
C LEU A 331 -13.25 1.84 24.66
N LEU A 332 -12.68 1.61 23.48
CA LEU A 332 -11.30 1.97 23.15
C LEU A 332 -11.05 3.48 23.31
N ILE A 333 -11.97 4.31 22.79
CA ILE A 333 -11.84 5.76 22.91
C ILE A 333 -12.04 6.26 24.34
N ASP A 334 -12.92 5.65 25.11
CA ASP A 334 -13.07 5.99 26.53
C ASP A 334 -11.81 5.66 27.35
N LEU A 335 -11.12 4.55 27.03
CA LEU A 335 -9.82 4.22 27.61
C LEU A 335 -8.75 5.23 27.17
N PHE A 336 -8.71 5.59 25.89
CA PHE A 336 -7.77 6.59 25.38
C PHE A 336 -8.00 7.96 26.05
N MET A 337 -9.25 8.35 26.28
CA MET A 337 -9.58 9.59 26.98
C MET A 337 -9.07 9.60 28.43
N LEU A 338 -9.07 8.47 29.12
CA LEU A 338 -8.49 8.35 30.45
C LEU A 338 -6.97 8.54 30.44
N GLU A 339 -6.28 8.02 29.42
CA GLU A 339 -4.82 8.16 29.26
C GLU A 339 -4.41 9.60 28.90
N VAL A 340 -5.20 10.32 28.11
CA VAL A 340 -4.86 11.69 27.69
C VAL A 340 -5.38 12.76 28.66
N ALA A 341 -6.33 12.43 29.54
CA ALA A 341 -6.92 13.38 30.49
C ALA A 341 -5.90 14.08 31.41
N PRO A 342 -4.81 13.40 31.88
CA PRO A 342 -3.79 14.03 32.74
C PRO A 342 -2.86 15.00 32.01
N ASP A 343 -2.91 15.06 30.65
CA ASP A 343 -2.01 15.92 29.86
C ASP A 343 -2.40 17.39 29.98
N ARG A 344 -1.61 18.19 30.69
CA ARG A 344 -1.84 19.64 30.90
C ARG A 344 -1.83 20.47 29.63
N PHE A 345 -1.26 19.97 28.56
CA PHE A 345 -1.20 20.66 27.27
C PHE A 345 -2.33 20.30 26.32
N LEU A 346 -3.18 19.35 26.72
CA LEU A 346 -4.34 18.96 25.92
C LEU A 346 -5.42 20.04 25.96
N LYS A 347 -5.73 20.63 24.81
CA LYS A 347 -6.73 21.70 24.70
C LYS A 347 -8.14 21.19 24.99
N PRO A 348 -8.98 21.97 25.73
CA PRO A 348 -10.36 21.59 26.05
C PRO A 348 -11.20 21.25 24.80
N SER A 349 -11.00 21.98 23.70
CA SER A 349 -11.71 21.73 22.45
C SER A 349 -11.40 20.36 21.83
N LYS A 350 -10.15 19.88 21.94
CA LYS A 350 -9.76 18.54 21.46
C LYS A 350 -10.29 17.42 22.34
N PHE A 351 -10.23 17.61 23.65
CA PHE A 351 -10.80 16.65 24.60
C PHE A 351 -12.32 16.53 24.44
N LEU A 352 -13.01 17.66 24.26
CA LEU A 352 -14.44 17.68 23.95
C LEU A 352 -14.75 17.02 22.59
N ALA A 353 -13.93 17.26 21.57
CA ALA A 353 -14.07 16.63 20.27
C ALA A 353 -13.99 15.09 20.36
N LEU A 354 -13.07 14.54 21.15
CA LEU A 354 -12.98 13.08 21.41
C LEU A 354 -14.25 12.56 22.09
N ALA A 355 -14.73 13.27 23.12
CA ALA A 355 -15.94 12.88 23.84
C ALA A 355 -17.17 12.76 22.92
N MET A 356 -17.25 13.65 21.92
CA MET A 356 -18.37 13.78 20.97
C MET A 356 -18.14 13.04 19.65
N ALA A 357 -16.95 12.47 19.41
CA ALA A 357 -16.56 11.94 18.10
C ALA A 357 -17.40 10.73 17.65
N LEU A 358 -17.94 9.97 18.59
CA LEU A 358 -18.68 8.74 18.30
C LEU A 358 -20.19 8.92 18.49
N PRO A 359 -21.02 8.17 17.74
CA PRO A 359 -22.46 8.19 17.91
C PRO A 359 -22.87 7.61 19.27
N ASP A 360 -24.05 8.02 19.75
CA ASP A 360 -24.58 7.66 21.07
C ASP A 360 -24.69 6.14 21.32
N ILE A 361 -24.89 5.36 20.27
CA ILE A 361 -24.94 3.89 20.31
C ILE A 361 -23.60 3.23 20.70
N SER A 362 -22.47 3.97 20.59
CA SER A 362 -21.14 3.47 20.90
C SER A 362 -20.94 3.20 22.38
N ARG A 363 -21.71 3.86 23.26
CA ARG A 363 -21.57 3.79 24.70
C ARG A 363 -22.85 3.30 25.37
N GLN A 364 -22.78 2.17 26.06
CA GLN A 364 -23.87 1.66 26.89
C GLN A 364 -23.85 2.30 28.30
N SER A 365 -22.66 2.60 28.81
CA SER A 365 -22.47 3.32 30.07
C SER A 365 -21.58 4.53 29.82
N HIS A 366 -21.84 5.63 30.49
CA HIS A 366 -21.03 6.85 30.49
C HIS A 366 -20.09 6.94 31.70
N ASP A 367 -19.93 5.87 32.47
CA ASP A 367 -19.10 5.90 33.71
C ASP A 367 -17.63 6.17 33.42
N ARG A 368 -17.06 5.55 32.33
CA ARG A 368 -15.67 5.81 31.93
C ARG A 368 -15.50 7.23 31.40
N LEU A 369 -16.44 7.70 30.61
CA LEU A 369 -16.46 9.08 30.12
C LEU A 369 -16.54 10.09 31.26
N TYR A 370 -17.37 9.81 32.29
CA TYR A 370 -17.43 10.60 33.50
C TYR A 370 -16.07 10.66 34.20
N ASN A 371 -15.43 9.50 34.40
CA ASN A 371 -14.11 9.43 35.05
C ASN A 371 -13.05 10.20 34.27
N ALA A 372 -13.05 10.11 32.94
CA ALA A 372 -12.12 10.84 32.07
C ALA A 372 -12.34 12.35 32.16
N ILE A 373 -13.60 12.81 32.13
CA ILE A 373 -13.93 14.23 32.28
C ILE A 373 -13.52 14.74 33.67
N ASN A 374 -13.81 13.98 34.72
CA ASN A 374 -13.45 14.37 36.10
C ASN A 374 -11.93 14.52 36.22
N LEU A 375 -11.15 13.53 35.76
CA LEU A 375 -9.70 13.57 35.76
C LEU A 375 -9.15 14.76 34.96
N TYR A 376 -9.73 15.03 33.77
CA TYR A 376 -9.34 16.17 32.95
C TYR A 376 -9.56 17.48 33.69
N LEU A 377 -10.71 17.66 34.36
CA LEU A 377 -11.06 18.89 35.12
C LEU A 377 -10.21 19.06 36.37
N GLU A 378 -9.80 17.98 37.03
CA GLU A 378 -8.87 18.02 38.17
C GLU A 378 -7.51 18.59 37.77
N VAL A 379 -7.01 18.25 36.58
CA VAL A 379 -5.73 18.73 36.06
C VAL A 379 -5.85 20.15 35.51
N HIS A 380 -6.99 20.50 34.91
CA HIS A 380 -7.24 21.78 34.22
C HIS A 380 -8.14 22.73 35.06
N ARG A 381 -7.73 23.01 36.29
CA ARG A 381 -8.54 23.82 37.24
C ARG A 381 -8.86 25.24 36.80
N GLY A 382 -8.12 25.79 35.81
CA GLY A 382 -8.28 27.15 35.28
C GLY A 382 -9.24 27.26 34.07
N LEU A 383 -10.02 26.22 33.78
CA LEU A 383 -10.95 26.26 32.65
C LEU A 383 -12.12 27.26 32.89
N SER A 384 -12.52 27.93 31.81
CA SER A 384 -13.71 28.79 31.86
C SER A 384 -14.97 27.97 32.15
N GLU A 385 -15.96 28.62 32.77
CA GLU A 385 -17.21 27.99 33.11
C GLU A 385 -17.96 27.44 31.89
N GLU A 386 -17.82 28.11 30.75
CA GLU A 386 -18.35 27.64 29.46
C GLU A 386 -17.77 26.28 29.03
N HIS A 387 -16.45 26.10 29.11
CA HIS A 387 -15.81 24.83 28.77
C HIS A 387 -16.20 23.71 29.75
N ASN A 388 -16.27 24.02 31.05
CA ASN A 388 -16.73 23.07 32.06
C ASN A 388 -18.16 22.59 31.76
N THR A 389 -19.05 23.53 31.45
CA THR A 389 -20.45 23.22 31.14
C THR A 389 -20.55 22.37 29.88
N LYS A 390 -19.79 22.69 28.82
CA LYS A 390 -19.75 21.90 27.58
C LYS A 390 -19.26 20.46 27.82
N LEU A 391 -18.21 20.26 28.63
CA LEU A 391 -17.70 18.92 28.95
C LEU A 391 -18.74 18.09 29.69
N TRP A 392 -19.40 18.65 30.70
CA TRP A 392 -20.46 17.95 31.43
C TRP A 392 -21.70 17.69 30.57
N SER A 393 -22.00 18.54 29.55
CA SER A 393 -23.15 18.37 28.68
C SER A 393 -23.11 17.17 27.74
N VAL A 394 -21.93 16.55 27.60
CA VAL A 394 -21.76 15.33 26.81
C VAL A 394 -22.28 14.08 27.53
N LEU A 395 -22.40 14.14 28.87
CA LEU A 395 -22.86 13.00 29.66
C LEU A 395 -24.38 12.83 29.58
N ASP A 396 -24.82 11.61 29.25
CA ASP A 396 -26.18 11.17 29.45
C ASP A 396 -26.31 10.60 30.86
N LEU A 397 -27.05 11.28 31.71
CA LEU A 397 -27.29 10.89 33.10
C LEU A 397 -28.01 9.54 33.21
N ASN A 398 -28.79 9.13 32.22
CA ASN A 398 -29.47 7.85 32.22
C ASN A 398 -28.50 6.68 32.03
N LYS A 399 -27.37 6.92 31.36
CA LYS A 399 -26.31 5.92 31.13
C LYS A 399 -25.28 5.86 32.25
N LEU A 400 -25.44 6.60 33.34
CA LEU A 400 -24.58 6.55 34.52
C LEU A 400 -25.06 5.49 35.52
N SER A 401 -24.13 4.74 36.08
CA SER A 401 -24.41 3.80 37.16
C SER A 401 -24.85 4.52 38.42
N SER A 402 -25.54 3.77 39.31
CA SER A 402 -25.98 4.29 40.61
C SER A 402 -24.83 4.82 41.48
N MET A 403 -23.64 4.17 41.42
CA MET A 403 -22.43 4.60 42.08
C MET A 403 -21.92 5.97 41.63
N VAL A 404 -21.88 6.18 40.32
CA VAL A 404 -21.46 7.46 39.75
C VAL A 404 -22.50 8.56 40.00
N LYS A 405 -23.79 8.24 39.93
CA LYS A 405 -24.87 9.16 40.34
C LYS A 405 -24.77 9.59 41.77
N MET A 406 -24.44 8.66 42.67
CA MET A 406 -24.21 8.95 44.09
C MET A 406 -23.01 9.89 44.28
N ARG A 407 -21.86 9.64 43.63
CA ARG A 407 -20.69 10.53 43.63
C ARG A 407 -21.01 11.93 43.11
N LEU A 408 -21.77 12.03 42.02
CA LEU A 408 -22.25 13.30 41.51
C LEU A 408 -23.13 14.04 42.51
N ASN A 409 -23.99 13.35 43.24
CA ASN A 409 -24.88 13.96 44.25
C ASN A 409 -24.10 14.46 45.48
N ILE A 410 -23.06 13.74 45.88
CA ILE A 410 -22.14 14.17 46.96
C ILE A 410 -21.36 15.42 46.50
N ALA A 411 -20.86 15.43 45.27
CA ALA A 411 -20.20 16.59 44.69
C ALA A 411 -21.11 17.79 44.49
N LYS A 412 -22.44 17.60 44.35
CA LYS A 412 -23.46 18.70 44.27
C LYS A 412 -23.54 19.47 45.61
N ASN A 413 -23.43 18.80 46.71
CA ASN A 413 -23.54 19.44 48.04
C ASN A 413 -22.31 20.33 48.35
N GLY A 414 -21.20 20.15 47.61
CA GLY A 414 -19.98 20.97 47.70
C GLY A 414 -19.74 21.95 46.57
N ASN A 415 -20.49 21.84 45.43
CA ASN A 415 -20.19 22.60 44.24
C ASN A 415 -21.48 23.05 43.52
N THR A 416 -21.88 24.29 43.74
CA THR A 416 -23.06 24.94 43.15
C THR A 416 -23.11 24.89 41.60
N ARG A 417 -21.95 24.72 40.93
CA ARG A 417 -21.80 24.68 39.46
C ARG A 417 -22.34 23.37 38.83
N LEU A 418 -22.16 22.25 39.51
CA LEU A 418 -22.72 20.95 39.09
C LEU A 418 -24.25 20.90 39.19
N LEU A 419 -24.83 21.66 40.16
CA LEU A 419 -26.27 21.76 40.39
C LEU A 419 -27.00 22.44 39.19
N HIS A 420 -26.40 23.48 38.62
CA HIS A 420 -26.98 24.21 37.49
C HIS A 420 -27.06 23.36 36.23
N PHE A 421 -26.00 22.55 35.98
CA PHE A 421 -25.93 21.63 34.85
C PHE A 421 -26.99 20.52 34.91
N VAL A 422 -27.14 19.88 36.05
CA VAL A 422 -28.12 18.78 36.22
C VAL A 422 -29.55 19.29 36.10
N LYS A 423 -29.85 20.52 36.60
CA LYS A 423 -31.16 21.17 36.44
C LYS A 423 -31.47 21.49 34.97
N GLN A 424 -30.51 22.01 34.19
CA GLN A 424 -30.70 22.30 32.77
C GLN A 424 -30.93 21.06 31.91
N ASN A 425 -30.29 19.94 32.21
CA ASN A 425 -30.46 18.70 31.44
C ASN A 425 -31.77 17.97 31.79
N HIS A 426 -32.28 18.10 33.00
CA HIS A 426 -33.63 17.60 33.34
C HIS A 426 -34.74 18.30 32.55
N VAL A 427 -34.55 19.57 32.20
CA VAL A 427 -35.50 20.35 31.40
C VAL A 427 -35.34 20.03 29.92
N LYS A 428 -34.10 19.87 29.41
CA LYS A 428 -33.86 19.55 28.00
C LYS A 428 -34.22 18.10 27.61
N GLY A 429 -34.07 17.13 28.51
CA GLY A 429 -34.47 15.74 28.28
C GLY A 429 -35.98 15.54 28.04
N ARG A 430 -36.81 16.41 28.53
CA ARG A 430 -38.26 16.36 28.26
C ARG A 430 -38.66 16.98 26.92
N VAL A 431 -37.87 17.88 26.37
CA VAL A 431 -38.18 18.55 25.09
C VAL A 431 -37.62 17.79 23.87
N TYR A 432 -36.55 17.02 24.02
CA TYR A 432 -35.92 16.31 22.88
C TYR A 432 -36.56 14.95 22.53
N ASN A 433 -37.27 14.30 23.47
CA ASN A 433 -37.95 13.02 23.17
C ASN A 433 -39.32 13.18 22.49
N GLY A 434 -39.87 14.40 22.41
CA GLY A 434 -41.16 14.66 21.73
C GLY A 434 -41.04 14.95 20.22
N ASN A 435 -39.90 15.46 19.74
CA ASN A 435 -39.79 15.98 18.37
C ASN A 435 -38.95 15.13 17.39
N ARG A 436 -38.34 14.05 17.83
CA ARG A 436 -37.54 13.20 16.93
C ARG A 436 -38.24 11.96 16.38
N VAL A 437 -39.35 11.54 17.01
CA VAL A 437 -40.13 10.38 16.54
C VAL A 437 -41.18 10.80 15.51
N SER A 438 -41.70 12.05 15.55
CA SER A 438 -42.74 12.49 14.62
C SER A 438 -42.23 12.93 13.23
N ARG A 439 -40.92 13.24 13.04
CA ARG A 439 -40.42 13.65 11.72
C ARG A 439 -39.88 12.54 10.85
N ARG A 440 -39.70 11.31 11.36
CA ARG A 440 -39.22 10.15 10.56
C ARG A 440 -40.32 9.23 10.06
N VAL A 441 -41.56 9.35 10.56
CA VAL A 441 -42.68 8.52 10.13
C VAL A 441 -43.51 9.22 9.03
N ILE A 442 -43.39 10.53 8.82
CA ILE A 442 -44.17 11.27 7.81
C ILE A 442 -43.49 11.21 6.40
N ASN A 443 -42.18 10.98 6.30
CA ASN A 443 -41.50 10.96 4.99
C ASN A 443 -41.40 9.58 4.31
N THR A 444 -41.96 8.54 4.88
CA THR A 444 -41.96 7.17 4.27
C THR A 444 -43.31 6.72 3.75
N THR A 445 -44.39 7.50 3.96
CA THR A 445 -45.75 7.18 3.50
C THR A 445 -46.25 8.03 2.34
N GLU A 446 -45.60 9.13 1.97
CA GLU A 446 -46.02 9.98 0.84
C GLU A 446 -45.36 9.65 -0.52
N ASN A 447 -44.39 8.75 -0.60
CA ASN A 447 -43.75 8.38 -1.87
C ASN A 447 -44.30 7.10 -2.51
N LYS A 448 -45.52 6.67 -2.16
CA LYS A 448 -46.16 5.48 -2.81
C LYS A 448 -47.53 5.73 -3.46
N ARG A 449 -47.94 6.94 -3.66
CA ARG A 449 -49.14 7.23 -4.45
C ARG A 449 -49.01 8.53 -5.23
N GLN A 450 -48.28 8.52 -6.34
CA GLN A 450 -48.52 9.36 -7.52
C GLN A 450 -47.57 8.92 -8.62
N GLY A 451 -47.89 7.81 -9.24
CA GLY A 451 -47.48 7.48 -10.58
C GLY A 451 -48.71 7.55 -11.46
N MET A 452 -48.60 8.15 -12.61
CA MET A 452 -49.49 8.32 -13.72
C MET A 452 -50.24 9.66 -13.79
N LYS A 453 -49.66 10.57 -14.58
CA LYS A 453 -50.30 11.12 -15.79
C LYS A 453 -49.28 11.96 -16.57
N ALA A 454 -49.24 11.67 -17.84
CA ALA A 454 -48.47 12.33 -18.88
C ALA A 454 -48.97 13.72 -19.22
N SER A 455 -48.07 14.60 -19.66
CA SER A 455 -48.15 15.36 -20.92
C SER A 455 -47.02 16.40 -20.95
N GLN A 456 -46.22 16.27 -21.96
CA GLN A 456 -45.73 17.26 -22.94
C GLN A 456 -45.72 18.72 -22.47
N ASP A 457 -44.51 19.31 -22.43
CA ASP A 457 -44.13 20.43 -23.27
C ASP A 457 -42.68 20.86 -23.02
N THR A 458 -41.92 20.88 -24.07
CA THR A 458 -40.62 21.50 -24.31
C THR A 458 -40.80 22.94 -24.77
N PRO A 459 -39.76 23.71 -25.05
CA PRO A 459 -38.60 24.21 -24.31
C PRO A 459 -38.48 25.74 -24.44
N LYS A 460 -37.56 26.38 -23.76
CA LYS A 460 -36.94 27.61 -24.26
C LYS A 460 -35.54 27.85 -23.71
N PHE A 461 -34.62 27.80 -24.63
CA PHE A 461 -33.31 28.41 -24.64
C PHE A 461 -33.34 29.89 -24.24
N VAL A 462 -32.43 30.30 -23.34
CA VAL A 462 -31.87 31.66 -23.36
C VAL A 462 -30.38 31.58 -23.06
N SER A 463 -29.62 31.85 -24.10
CA SER A 463 -28.19 32.14 -24.08
C SER A 463 -27.90 33.52 -23.47
N LYS A 464 -26.85 33.65 -22.69
CA LYS A 464 -26.09 34.91 -22.56
C LYS A 464 -24.63 34.61 -22.27
N LYS A 465 -23.85 34.69 -23.35
CA LYS A 465 -22.74 35.63 -23.64
C LYS A 465 -21.55 35.59 -22.70
N SER A 466 -20.51 35.00 -23.28
CA SER A 466 -19.08 35.21 -23.06
C SER A 466 -18.66 36.69 -22.88
N ARG A 467 -17.68 36.91 -22.02
CA ARG A 467 -16.70 38.00 -22.18
C ARG A 467 -15.31 37.40 -22.00
N MET A 468 -14.64 37.35 -23.13
CA MET A 468 -13.18 37.33 -23.22
C MET A 468 -12.63 38.66 -22.66
N LEU A 469 -11.49 38.60 -22.01
CA LEU A 469 -10.48 39.65 -22.04
C LEU A 469 -9.10 38.99 -22.04
N ASP A 470 -8.39 39.33 -23.07
CA ASP A 470 -7.07 38.93 -23.48
C ASP A 470 -5.94 39.72 -22.78
N PRO A 471 -4.68 39.47 -23.14
CA PRO A 471 -3.55 39.43 -22.22
C PRO A 471 -2.66 40.68 -22.33
N CYS A 472 -1.67 40.78 -21.49
CA CYS A 472 -0.36 41.41 -21.67
C CYS A 472 0.22 41.92 -20.35
N ASN A 473 1.31 41.37 -19.88
CA ASN A 473 2.61 42.07 -19.95
C ASN A 473 3.69 41.27 -19.21
N ALA A 474 4.68 40.98 -20.01
CA ALA A 474 5.99 40.55 -19.60
C ALA A 474 6.76 41.68 -18.92
N LYS A 475 7.56 41.34 -17.89
CA LYS A 475 8.84 41.99 -17.55
C LYS A 475 9.67 41.08 -16.65
N SER A 476 10.63 40.41 -17.26
CA SER A 476 12.09 40.58 -17.15
C SER A 476 12.71 40.36 -15.76
N LEU A 477 13.55 39.33 -15.77
CA LEU A 477 14.66 38.91 -14.90
C LEU A 477 15.51 40.06 -14.31
N PRO A 478 16.30 39.77 -13.23
CA PRO A 478 17.70 39.44 -13.55
C PRO A 478 18.29 38.23 -12.81
N ARG A 479 19.26 37.63 -13.49
CA ARG A 479 20.30 36.74 -12.97
C ARG A 479 21.20 37.45 -11.97
N LEU A 480 21.69 36.71 -10.98
CA LEU A 480 23.08 36.91 -10.48
C LEU A 480 23.62 35.59 -9.92
N CYS A 481 24.81 35.30 -10.39
CA CYS A 481 25.75 34.27 -10.01
C CYS A 481 26.27 34.44 -8.57
N HIS A 482 26.47 33.35 -7.85
CA HIS A 482 27.79 32.88 -7.40
C HIS A 482 27.64 31.42 -6.96
#